data_b53a95680492242f203d9af0ed0b4e1f
#
_entry.id   b53a95680492242f203d9af0ed0b4e1f
#
_cell.length_a   1.000
_cell.length_b   1.000
_cell.length_c   1.000
_cell.angle_alpha   90.00
_cell.angle_beta   90.00
_cell.angle_gamma   90.00
#
_symmetry.space_group_name_H-M   'P 1'
#
loop_
_entity.id
_entity.type
_entity.pdbx_description
1 polymer ?
#
loop_
_entity_poly.entity_id
_entity_poly.type
_entity_poly.pdbx_seq_one_letter_code
_entity_poly.pdbx_strand_id
1 'polypeptide(L)'
;NSFFWWIQSVYVKPDYRRQGVYKALHFYAAEVARREGNVRGLRLYVDKDNTIAQGVYAGLRMRPTHYDMYEIDFDAPPERNVPAPEPDIKRPEEVQDDSVE
;
A
#
# COMPACT_ATOMS: atom_id res chain seq x y z
N ASN A 1 -1.32 -19.47 7.77
CA ASN A 1 -0.46 -19.00 6.98
C ASN A 1 -1.04 -18.50 5.78
N SER A 2 -1.38 -17.36 5.64
CA SER A 2 -1.94 -16.81 4.53
C SER A 2 -1.23 -15.59 4.14
N PHE A 3 -1.40 -15.16 2.93
CA PHE A 3 -0.78 -13.98 2.45
C PHE A 3 -1.83 -13.08 1.86
N PHE A 4 -1.46 -11.81 1.68
CA PHE A 4 -2.37 -10.83 1.11
C PHE A 4 -2.13 -10.75 -0.39
N TRP A 5 -3.20 -10.54 -1.14
CA TRP A 5 -3.09 -10.18 -2.54
C TRP A 5 -2.94 -8.67 -2.61
N TRP A 6 -2.09 -8.22 -3.51
CA TRP A 6 -1.82 -6.80 -3.68
C TRP A 6 -2.50 -6.30 -4.95
N ILE A 7 -3.28 -5.24 -4.80
CA ILE A 7 -3.88 -4.57 -5.93
C ILE A 7 -2.92 -3.48 -6.35
N GLN A 8 -2.44 -3.56 -7.59
CA GLN A 8 -1.55 -2.54 -8.10
C GLN A 8 -2.27 -1.75 -9.17
N SER A 9 -1.95 -0.76 -9.66
CA SER A 9 -2.35 -0.03 -10.86
C SER A 9 -3.78 -0.31 -11.33
N VAL A 10 -4.73 0.31 -10.68
CA VAL A 10 -6.09 0.25 -11.17
C VAL A 10 -6.40 1.53 -11.93
N TYR A 11 -6.92 1.40 -13.12
CA TYR A 11 -7.28 2.55 -13.94
C TYR A 11 -8.68 2.38 -14.47
N VAL A 12 -9.50 3.38 -14.26
CA VAL A 12 -10.84 3.42 -14.82
C VAL A 12 -10.87 4.57 -15.81
N LYS A 13 -11.29 4.28 -17.03
CA LYS A 13 -11.37 5.32 -18.06
C LYS A 13 -12.28 6.45 -17.58
N PRO A 14 -11.94 7.70 -17.91
CA PRO A 14 -12.72 8.83 -17.40
C PRO A 14 -14.22 8.71 -17.65
N ASP A 15 -14.61 8.20 -18.79
CA ASP A 15 -16.05 8.11 -19.12
C ASP A 15 -16.77 7.11 -18.24
N TYR A 16 -16.07 6.23 -17.57
CA TYR A 16 -16.68 5.19 -16.76
C TYR A 16 -16.46 5.40 -15.27
N ARG A 17 -15.90 6.53 -14.90
CA ARG A 17 -15.65 6.82 -13.48
C ARG A 17 -16.95 7.19 -12.79
N ARG A 18 -16.97 6.95 -11.48
CA ARG A 18 -18.13 7.26 -10.65
C ARG A 18 -19.34 6.44 -10.99
N GLN A 19 -19.15 5.30 -11.63
CA GLN A 19 -20.24 4.40 -11.97
C GLN A 19 -20.09 3.06 -11.28
N GLY A 20 -19.22 2.99 -10.27
CA GLY A 20 -19.07 1.76 -9.52
C GLY A 20 -18.19 0.72 -10.16
N VAL A 21 -17.42 1.08 -11.19
CA VAL A 21 -16.58 0.10 -11.87
C VAL A 21 -15.53 -0.46 -10.93
N TYR A 22 -14.81 0.42 -10.21
CA TYR A 22 -13.80 -0.08 -9.29
C TYR A 22 -14.44 -0.89 -8.17
N LYS A 23 -15.59 -0.43 -7.68
CA LYS A 23 -16.27 -1.15 -6.61
C LYS A 23 -16.61 -2.57 -7.05
N ALA A 24 -17.08 -2.72 -8.28
CA ALA A 24 -17.41 -4.05 -8.79
C ALA A 24 -16.17 -4.92 -8.91
N LEU A 25 -15.07 -4.35 -9.40
CA LEU A 25 -13.81 -5.08 -9.50
C LEU A 25 -13.30 -5.47 -8.12
N HIS A 26 -13.43 -4.57 -7.17
CA HIS A 26 -12.99 -4.84 -5.81
C HIS A 26 -13.74 -6.04 -5.22
N PHE A 27 -15.05 -6.03 -5.34
CA PHE A 27 -15.83 -7.13 -4.79
C PHE A 27 -15.57 -8.44 -5.51
N TYR A 28 -15.32 -8.37 -6.81
CA TYR A 28 -14.98 -9.57 -7.55
C TYR A 28 -13.63 -10.13 -7.08
N ALA A 29 -12.64 -9.26 -6.92
CA ALA A 29 -11.33 -9.70 -6.45
C ALA A 29 -11.42 -10.30 -5.06
N ALA A 30 -12.21 -9.68 -4.19
CA ALA A 30 -12.38 -10.19 -2.85
C ALA A 30 -13.05 -11.56 -2.86
N GLU A 31 -14.01 -11.74 -3.74
CA GLU A 31 -14.70 -13.02 -3.83
C GLU A 31 -13.77 -14.12 -4.30
N VAL A 32 -12.95 -13.82 -5.31
CA VAL A 32 -11.99 -14.79 -5.80
C VAL A 32 -10.97 -15.11 -4.72
N ALA A 33 -10.50 -14.10 -4.01
CA ALA A 33 -9.52 -14.30 -2.94
C ALA A 33 -10.09 -15.21 -1.86
N ARG A 34 -11.34 -14.99 -1.49
CA ARG A 34 -11.96 -15.84 -0.47
C ARG A 34 -12.03 -17.28 -0.91
N ARG A 35 -12.30 -17.50 -2.19
CA ARG A 35 -12.40 -18.87 -2.71
C ARG A 35 -11.07 -19.59 -2.70
N GLU A 36 -9.98 -18.84 -2.83
CA GLU A 36 -8.67 -19.48 -2.83
C GLU A 36 -8.35 -20.13 -1.49
N GLY A 37 -8.91 -19.59 -0.43
CA GLY A 37 -8.78 -20.23 0.88
C GLY A 37 -7.49 -19.92 1.62
N ASN A 38 -6.45 -19.53 0.93
CA ASN A 38 -5.19 -19.20 1.58
C ASN A 38 -4.83 -17.73 1.42
N VAL A 39 -5.76 -16.91 0.98
CA VAL A 39 -5.54 -15.48 0.85
C VAL A 39 -6.17 -14.80 2.05
N ARG A 40 -5.35 -14.05 2.76
CA ARG A 40 -5.80 -13.41 3.98
C ARG A 40 -6.60 -12.14 3.71
N GLY A 41 -6.35 -11.48 2.61
CA GLY A 41 -7.06 -10.25 2.31
C GLY A 41 -6.44 -9.54 1.13
N LEU A 42 -6.86 -8.31 0.95
CA LEU A 42 -6.38 -7.47 -0.14
C LEU A 42 -5.65 -6.28 0.43
N ARG A 43 -4.58 -5.87 -0.22
CA ARG A 43 -3.82 -4.70 0.15
C ARG A 43 -3.55 -3.85 -1.07
N LEU A 44 -3.37 -2.56 -0.86
CA LEU A 44 -2.98 -1.66 -1.92
C LEU A 44 -2.22 -0.48 -1.31
N TYR A 45 -1.52 0.23 -2.17
CA TYR A 45 -0.88 1.48 -1.80
C TYR A 45 -1.72 2.61 -2.32
N VAL A 46 -1.79 3.68 -1.57
CA VAL A 46 -2.47 4.89 -2.01
C VAL A 46 -1.63 6.07 -1.58
N ASP A 47 -1.53 7.05 -2.47
CA ASP A 47 -0.79 8.26 -2.17
C ASP A 47 -1.45 8.98 -1.02
N LYS A 48 -0.64 9.49 -0.10
CA LYS A 48 -1.17 10.21 1.06
C LYS A 48 -1.98 11.43 0.68
N ASP A 49 -1.68 12.00 -0.48
CA ASP A 49 -2.40 13.18 -0.93
C ASP A 49 -3.63 12.85 -1.75
N ASN A 50 -3.85 11.59 -2.05
CA ASN A 50 -5.00 11.19 -2.84
C ASN A 50 -6.18 10.91 -1.92
N THR A 51 -6.77 11.99 -1.41
CA THR A 51 -7.84 11.85 -0.42
C THR A 51 -9.11 11.26 -1.03
N ILE A 52 -9.32 11.47 -2.32
CA ILE A 52 -10.49 10.91 -2.97
C ILE A 52 -10.40 9.39 -2.99
N ALA A 53 -9.26 8.86 -3.39
CA ALA A 53 -9.08 7.41 -3.41
C ALA A 53 -9.17 6.84 -2.00
N GLN A 54 -8.58 7.53 -1.03
CA GLN A 54 -8.65 7.06 0.34
C GLN A 54 -10.09 6.95 0.82
N GLY A 55 -10.93 7.91 0.44
CA GLY A 55 -12.34 7.84 0.78
C GLY A 55 -13.03 6.66 0.15
N VAL A 56 -12.68 6.36 -1.10
CA VAL A 56 -13.27 5.21 -1.77
C VAL A 56 -12.90 3.92 -1.03
N TYR A 57 -11.61 3.78 -0.69
CA TYR A 57 -11.17 2.56 -0.03
C TYR A 57 -11.77 2.43 1.36
N ALA A 58 -11.89 3.54 2.09
CA ALA A 58 -12.54 3.50 3.40
C ALA A 58 -13.99 3.06 3.26
N GLY A 59 -14.67 3.54 2.22
CA GLY A 59 -16.05 3.13 1.97
C GLY A 59 -16.17 1.65 1.64
N LEU A 60 -15.11 1.04 1.19
CA LEU A 60 -15.08 -0.40 0.91
C LEU A 60 -14.55 -1.18 2.10
N ARG A 61 -14.47 -0.54 3.26
CA ARG A 61 -14.07 -1.15 4.52
C ARG A 61 -12.60 -1.53 4.56
N MET A 62 -11.79 -0.89 3.74
CA MET A 62 -10.35 -0.98 3.88
C MET A 62 -9.90 0.06 4.88
N ARG A 63 -8.81 -0.21 5.54
CA ARG A 63 -8.30 0.71 6.55
C ARG A 63 -6.79 0.80 6.43
N PRO A 64 -6.21 1.89 6.88
CA PRO A 64 -4.76 1.99 6.88
C PRO A 64 -4.15 0.91 7.76
N THR A 65 -3.01 0.42 7.33
CA THR A 65 -2.31 -0.56 8.13
C THR A 65 -1.42 0.16 9.13
N HIS A 66 -0.78 -0.63 9.98
CA HIS A 66 0.19 -0.07 10.91
C HIS A 66 1.60 -0.07 10.34
N TYR A 67 1.75 -0.39 9.07
CA TYR A 67 3.05 -0.38 8.42
C TYR A 67 3.26 0.93 7.69
N ASP A 68 4.47 1.42 7.72
CA ASP A 68 4.88 2.55 6.90
C ASP A 68 5.74 2.06 5.76
N MET A 69 5.76 2.80 4.68
CA MET A 69 6.59 2.45 3.55
C MET A 69 7.86 3.27 3.61
N TYR A 70 8.99 2.61 3.46
CA TYR A 70 10.29 3.26 3.40
C TYR A 70 10.88 3.02 2.04
N GLU A 71 11.57 4.02 1.52
CA GLU A 71 12.16 3.84 0.19
C GLU A 71 13.44 4.63 0.08
N ILE A 72 14.33 4.16 -0.76
CA ILE A 72 15.43 4.93 -1.31
C ILE A 72 15.18 4.99 -2.79
N ASP A 73 15.19 6.19 -3.35
CA ASP A 73 14.92 6.36 -4.76
C ASP A 73 16.18 6.92 -5.40
N PHE A 74 16.93 6.07 -6.09
CA PHE A 74 18.20 6.47 -6.67
C PHE A 74 18.05 7.48 -7.80
N ASP A 75 16.86 7.62 -8.33
CA ASP A 75 16.61 8.59 -9.39
C ASP A 75 15.99 9.87 -8.90
N ALA A 76 15.75 10.00 -7.62
CA ALA A 76 15.09 11.17 -7.09
C ALA A 76 16.04 12.36 -7.05
N PRO A 77 15.51 13.59 -7.12
CA PRO A 77 16.37 14.77 -7.00
C PRO A 77 17.08 14.77 -5.65
N PRO A 78 18.27 15.38 -5.61
CA PRO A 78 19.05 15.36 -4.35
C PRO A 78 18.30 15.87 -3.13
N GLU A 79 17.48 16.90 -3.31
CA GLU A 79 16.78 17.44 -2.17
C GLU A 79 15.77 16.46 -1.61
N ARG A 80 15.34 15.51 -2.39
CA ARG A 80 14.40 14.54 -1.93
C ARG A 80 15.09 13.40 -1.18
N ASN A 81 16.34 13.16 -1.52
CA ASN A 81 17.11 12.11 -0.88
C ASN A 81 18.01 12.62 0.22
N VAL A 82 17.92 13.89 0.54
CA VAL A 82 18.69 14.41 1.66
C VAL A 82 18.15 13.81 2.93
N PRO A 83 18.96 13.10 3.69
CA PRO A 83 18.45 12.51 4.91
C PRO A 83 18.19 13.56 5.95
N ALA A 84 17.38 13.21 6.91
CA ALA A 84 17.18 14.05 8.05
C ALA A 84 18.53 14.27 8.73
N PRO A 85 18.58 15.23 9.64
CA PRO A 85 19.81 15.42 10.37
C PRO A 85 20.34 14.08 10.81
N GLU A 86 21.63 13.93 10.62
CA GLU A 86 22.27 12.68 10.80
C GLU A 86 21.88 12.07 12.11
N PRO A 87 21.21 10.95 12.11
CA PRO A 87 20.92 10.29 13.37
C PRO A 87 22.14 9.57 13.85
N ASP A 88 22.05 9.07 15.08
CA ASP A 88 23.07 8.21 15.57
C ASP A 88 23.04 6.96 14.76
N ILE A 89 23.97 6.78 13.87
CA ILE A 89 24.01 5.61 13.04
C ILE A 89 24.71 4.51 13.80
N LYS A 90 23.97 3.48 14.12
CA LYS A 90 24.55 2.36 14.83
C LYS A 90 25.23 1.45 13.84
N ARG A 91 26.33 0.87 14.28
CA ARG A 91 26.99 -0.12 13.46
C ARG A 91 26.15 -1.38 13.41
N PRO A 92 26.35 -2.19 12.40
CA PRO A 92 25.50 -3.39 12.25
C PRO A 92 25.43 -4.24 13.50
N GLU A 93 26.52 -4.35 14.22
CA GLU A 93 26.49 -5.21 15.39
C GLU A 93 25.73 -4.59 16.52
N GLU A 94 25.33 -3.32 16.41
CA GLU A 94 24.56 -2.66 17.45
C GLU A 94 23.09 -2.57 17.10
N VAL A 95 22.70 -3.04 15.93
CA VAL A 95 21.34 -2.94 15.51
C VAL A 95 20.58 -4.14 16.03
N GLN A 96 19.42 -3.87 16.62
CA GLN A 96 18.59 -4.95 17.09
C GLN A 96 17.94 -5.65 15.93
N ASP A 97 17.86 -6.98 16.05
CA ASP A 97 17.26 -7.73 14.99
C ASP A 97 15.78 -7.83 15.09
N ASP A 98 15.18 -7.38 16.16
CA ASP A 98 13.75 -7.53 16.30
C ASP A 98 13.00 -6.68 15.30
N SER A 99 13.67 -5.78 14.62
CA SER A 99 13.00 -4.97 13.64
C SER A 99 12.88 -5.67 12.31
N VAL A 100 13.51 -6.78 12.17
CA VAL A 100 13.49 -7.43 10.89
C VAL A 100 12.30 -8.34 10.84
N GLU A 101 11.53 -8.21 9.94
CA GLU A 101 10.50 -9.10 9.90
C GLU A 101 9.81 -9.01 8.77
#